data_88db0e7d0af72c12d8ceec2d865c2ffe
#
_entry.id   88db0e7d0af72c12d8ceec2d865c2ffe
#
_cell.length_a   1.000
_cell.length_b   1.000
_cell.length_c   1.000
_cell.angle_alpha   90.00
_cell.angle_beta   90.00
_cell.angle_gamma   90.00
#
_symmetry.space_group_name_H-M   'P 1'
#
loop_
_entity.id
_entity.type
_entity.pdbx_description
1 polymer ?
#
loop_
_entity_poly.entity_id
_entity_poly.type
_entity_poly.pdbx_seq_one_letter_code
_entity_poly.pdbx_strand_id
1 'polypeptide(L)'
;GFNSKVMDFSGDMPKFLGARPCVIDFYATWCGPCQRMAPMIEILAQKYGGKVDFYRVDVDKEKELAGDVFVIEAMPTFLNIDKSGAINSTTGAINAKEMISNIEKFCLD
;
A
#
# COMPACT_ATOMS: atom_id res chain seq x y z
N GLY A 1 -10.12 -10.06 7.08
CA GLY A 1 -11.14 -11.06 6.96
C GLY A 1 -11.39 -11.41 5.51
N PHE A 2 -12.24 -12.38 5.26
CA PHE A 2 -12.46 -12.81 3.88
C PHE A 2 -13.18 -11.78 3.02
N ASN A 3 -13.75 -10.76 3.63
CA ASN A 3 -14.35 -9.64 2.90
C ASN A 3 -13.39 -8.47 2.72
N SER A 4 -12.13 -8.65 3.08
CA SER A 4 -11.14 -7.59 2.96
C SER A 4 -10.88 -7.24 1.49
N LYS A 5 -10.80 -5.94 1.20
CA LYS A 5 -10.37 -5.44 -0.10
C LYS A 5 -8.87 -5.19 -0.15
N VAL A 6 -8.18 -5.33 0.98
CA VAL A 6 -6.73 -5.24 1.04
C VAL A 6 -6.15 -6.62 0.84
N MET A 7 -5.39 -6.80 -0.22
CA MET A 7 -4.85 -8.10 -0.62
C MET A 7 -3.42 -8.26 -0.13
N ASP A 8 -3.07 -9.49 0.27
CA ASP A 8 -1.68 -9.80 0.59
C ASP A 8 -0.90 -9.86 -0.72
N PHE A 9 0.21 -9.13 -0.74
CA PHE A 9 1.09 -9.16 -1.89
C PHE A 9 2.16 -10.22 -1.70
N SER A 10 2.33 -11.05 -2.70
CA SER A 10 3.47 -11.97 -2.77
C SER A 10 3.80 -12.20 -4.23
N GLY A 11 5.08 -12.35 -4.54
CA GLY A 11 5.52 -12.72 -5.86
C GLY A 11 5.95 -11.58 -6.73
N ASP A 12 5.49 -11.55 -7.97
CA ASP A 12 6.07 -10.76 -9.04
C ASP A 12 5.41 -9.39 -9.18
N MET A 13 6.08 -8.35 -8.70
CA MET A 13 5.61 -6.97 -8.80
C MET A 13 5.30 -6.52 -10.23
N PRO A 14 6.11 -6.83 -11.24
CA PRO A 14 5.83 -6.37 -12.60
C PRO A 14 4.50 -6.80 -13.19
N LYS A 15 3.91 -7.87 -12.69
CA LYS A 15 2.68 -8.41 -13.27
C LYS A 15 1.48 -7.48 -13.16
N PHE A 16 1.41 -6.64 -12.13
CA PHE A 16 0.26 -5.75 -11.98
C PHE A 16 0.58 -4.28 -12.19
N LEU A 17 1.85 -3.92 -12.35
CA LEU A 17 2.19 -2.55 -12.67
C LEU A 17 1.59 -2.19 -14.03
N GLY A 18 0.80 -1.13 -14.06
CA GLY A 18 0.15 -0.70 -15.28
C GLY A 18 -1.25 -1.25 -15.51
N ALA A 19 -1.69 -2.25 -14.72
CA ALA A 19 -3.05 -2.78 -14.85
C ALA A 19 -4.08 -1.78 -14.33
N ARG A 20 -3.85 -1.27 -13.14
CA ARG A 20 -4.64 -0.17 -12.53
C ARG A 20 -3.83 0.42 -11.39
N PRO A 21 -4.16 1.63 -10.94
CA PRO A 21 -3.46 2.23 -9.81
C PRO A 21 -3.54 1.35 -8.58
N CYS A 22 -2.52 1.40 -7.74
CA CYS A 22 -2.53 0.65 -6.50
C CYS A 22 -1.80 1.39 -5.38
N VAL A 23 -2.12 0.98 -4.15
CA VAL A 23 -1.43 1.42 -2.95
C VAL A 23 -0.85 0.17 -2.31
N ILE A 24 0.43 0.20 -1.99
CA ILE A 24 1.09 -0.92 -1.31
C ILE A 24 1.52 -0.46 0.07
N ASP A 25 1.02 -1.14 1.10
CA ASP A 25 1.29 -0.87 2.50
C ASP A 25 2.36 -1.84 2.99
N PHE A 26 3.56 -1.33 3.24
CA PHE A 26 4.62 -2.12 3.86
C PHE A 26 4.49 -2.02 5.37
N TYR A 27 4.27 -3.15 6.03
CA TYR A 27 3.98 -3.20 7.45
C TYR A 27 4.73 -4.34 8.13
N ALA A 28 4.70 -4.34 9.45
CA ALA A 28 5.15 -5.47 10.26
C ALA A 28 4.11 -5.76 11.32
N THR A 29 3.98 -7.02 11.71
CA THR A 29 3.00 -7.41 12.72
C THR A 29 3.29 -6.78 14.08
N TRP A 30 4.54 -6.47 14.36
CA TRP A 30 4.97 -5.84 15.61
C TRP A 30 4.91 -4.31 15.58
N CYS A 31 4.54 -3.74 14.46
CA CYS A 31 4.51 -2.28 14.29
C CYS A 31 3.18 -1.72 14.80
N GLY A 32 3.20 -1.00 15.93
CA GLY A 32 2.00 -0.41 16.52
C GLY A 32 1.27 0.56 15.59
N PRO A 33 1.97 1.55 15.00
CA PRO A 33 1.32 2.47 14.06
C PRO A 33 0.69 1.76 12.86
N CYS A 34 1.32 0.70 12.36
CA CYS A 34 0.76 -0.09 11.27
C CYS A 34 -0.57 -0.71 11.67
N GLN A 35 -0.63 -1.28 12.88
CA GLN A 35 -1.85 -1.91 13.39
C GLN A 35 -2.97 -0.89 13.55
N ARG A 36 -2.65 0.30 14.03
CA ARG A 36 -3.65 1.35 14.23
C ARG A 36 -4.21 1.87 12.91
N MET A 37 -3.45 1.82 11.83
CA MET A 37 -3.91 2.28 10.53
C MET A 37 -4.71 1.23 9.76
N ALA A 38 -4.62 -0.04 10.14
CA ALA A 38 -5.26 -1.12 9.39
C ALA A 38 -6.76 -0.91 9.15
N PRO A 39 -7.57 -0.52 10.15
CA PRO A 39 -9.01 -0.30 9.90
C PRO A 39 -9.27 0.82 8.89
N MET A 40 -8.50 1.89 8.94
CA MET A 40 -8.64 2.99 7.98
C MET A 40 -8.30 2.53 6.56
N ILE A 41 -7.23 1.75 6.42
CA ILE A 41 -6.82 1.22 5.12
C ILE A 41 -7.93 0.35 4.52
N GLU A 42 -8.57 -0.49 5.34
CA GLU A 42 -9.70 -1.31 4.89
C GLU A 42 -10.86 -0.47 4.38
N ILE A 43 -11.19 0.60 5.10
CA ILE A 43 -12.28 1.49 4.71
C ILE A 43 -11.97 2.15 3.37
N LEU A 44 -10.74 2.62 3.19
CA LEU A 44 -10.33 3.26 1.94
C LEU A 44 -10.27 2.26 0.78
N ALA A 45 -9.85 1.03 1.05
CA ALA A 45 -9.85 0.00 0.02
C ALA A 45 -11.25 -0.28 -0.49
N GLN A 46 -12.25 -0.23 0.39
CA GLN A 46 -13.65 -0.39 -0.01
C GLN A 46 -14.14 0.84 -0.79
N LYS A 47 -13.77 2.03 -0.34
CA LYS A 47 -14.15 3.29 -1.00
C LYS A 47 -13.65 3.33 -2.45
N TYR A 48 -12.44 2.86 -2.68
CA TYR A 48 -11.81 2.92 -4.00
C TYR A 48 -11.91 1.59 -4.76
N GLY A 49 -12.77 0.69 -4.32
CA GLY A 49 -12.94 -0.61 -4.96
C GLY A 49 -13.21 -0.48 -6.46
N GLY A 50 -12.45 -1.18 -7.28
CA GLY A 50 -12.56 -1.11 -8.73
C GLY A 50 -11.74 0.01 -9.37
N LYS A 51 -11.27 0.98 -8.60
CA LYS A 51 -10.46 2.09 -9.12
C LYS A 51 -9.00 2.00 -8.70
N VAL A 52 -8.77 1.66 -7.45
CA VAL A 52 -7.42 1.54 -6.89
C VAL A 52 -7.36 0.24 -6.11
N ASP A 53 -6.39 -0.59 -6.42
CA ASP A 53 -6.17 -1.83 -5.66
C ASP A 53 -5.29 -1.54 -4.46
N PHE A 54 -5.59 -2.20 -3.34
CA PHE A 54 -4.81 -2.07 -2.13
C PHE A 54 -4.14 -3.39 -1.81
N TYR A 55 -2.84 -3.34 -1.56
CA TYR A 55 -2.03 -4.50 -1.19
C TYR A 55 -1.29 -4.20 0.09
N ARG A 56 -0.97 -5.23 0.83
CA ARG A 56 -0.10 -5.11 1.99
C ARG A 56 1.04 -6.11 1.88
N VAL A 57 2.22 -5.70 2.34
CA VAL A 57 3.41 -6.51 2.31
C VAL A 57 3.97 -6.59 3.73
N ASP A 58 4.04 -7.82 4.26
CA ASP A 58 4.68 -8.06 5.55
C ASP A 58 6.19 -8.07 5.32
N VAL A 59 6.88 -7.06 5.86
CA VAL A 59 8.32 -6.90 5.59
C VAL A 59 9.15 -8.05 6.14
N ASP A 60 8.65 -8.78 7.14
CA ASP A 60 9.36 -9.93 7.69
C ASP A 60 9.22 -11.16 6.82
N LYS A 61 8.11 -11.27 6.09
CA LYS A 61 7.89 -12.38 5.16
C LYS A 61 8.47 -12.10 3.78
N GLU A 62 8.47 -10.84 3.36
CA GLU A 62 8.94 -10.44 2.02
C GLU A 62 10.18 -9.56 2.15
N LYS A 63 11.23 -10.10 2.79
CA LYS A 63 12.45 -9.35 3.06
C LYS A 63 13.15 -8.85 1.82
N GLU A 64 13.18 -9.67 0.79
CA GLU A 64 13.82 -9.30 -0.46
C GLU A 64 13.11 -8.11 -1.10
N LEU A 65 11.78 -8.16 -1.17
CA LEU A 65 10.98 -7.09 -1.75
C LEU A 65 11.15 -5.80 -0.95
N ALA A 66 11.09 -5.90 0.38
CA ALA A 66 11.18 -4.72 1.24
C ALA A 66 12.60 -4.15 1.34
N GLY A 67 13.62 -5.00 1.26
CA GLY A 67 15.00 -4.57 1.43
C GLY A 67 15.74 -4.32 0.13
N ASP A 68 15.54 -5.17 -0.87
CA ASP A 68 16.34 -5.14 -2.10
C ASP A 68 15.64 -4.39 -3.23
N VAL A 69 14.33 -4.50 -3.32
CA VAL A 69 13.59 -3.86 -4.41
C VAL A 69 13.18 -2.43 -4.05
N PHE A 70 12.59 -2.23 -2.88
CA PHE A 70 12.06 -0.92 -2.49
C PHE A 70 12.83 -0.24 -1.37
N VAL A 71 13.75 -0.94 -0.71
CA VAL A 71 14.59 -0.39 0.36
C VAL A 71 13.74 0.30 1.44
N ILE A 72 12.88 -0.49 2.08
CA ILE A 72 12.00 0.01 3.12
C ILE A 72 12.79 0.12 4.43
N GLU A 73 12.93 1.34 4.95
CA GLU A 73 13.71 1.61 6.16
C GLU A 73 12.86 1.92 7.37
N ALA A 74 11.60 2.29 7.17
CA ALA A 74 10.69 2.64 8.26
C ALA A 74 9.28 2.18 7.92
N MET A 75 8.44 1.99 8.92
CA MET A 75 7.08 1.50 8.72
C MET A 75 6.09 2.31 9.55
N PRO A 76 4.86 2.47 9.05
CA PRO A 76 4.43 2.01 7.74
C PRO A 76 5.03 2.84 6.61
N THR A 77 5.21 2.22 5.45
CA THR A 77 5.58 2.92 4.22
C THR A 77 4.54 2.57 3.17
N PHE A 78 4.04 3.58 2.48
CA PHE A 78 3.02 3.40 1.46
C PHE A 78 3.59 3.79 0.10
N LEU A 79 3.43 2.91 -0.86
CA LEU A 79 3.72 3.22 -2.26
C LEU A 79 2.42 3.52 -2.96
N ASN A 80 2.33 4.69 -3.57
CA ASN A 80 1.18 5.09 -4.38
C ASN A 80 1.62 4.97 -5.83
N ILE A 81 1.00 4.08 -6.58
CA ILE A 81 1.42 3.76 -7.94
C ILE A 81 0.27 4.05 -8.89
N ASP A 82 0.51 4.90 -9.89
CA ASP A 82 -0.52 5.21 -10.89
C ASP A 82 -0.53 4.16 -12.00
N LYS A 83 -1.49 4.27 -12.91
CA LYS A 83 -1.65 3.30 -13.98
C LYS A 83 -0.48 3.26 -14.96
N SER A 84 0.37 4.27 -14.97
CA SER A 84 1.55 4.29 -15.81
C SER A 84 2.75 3.60 -15.13
N GLY A 85 2.62 3.25 -13.86
CA GLY A 85 3.69 2.65 -13.08
C GLY A 85 4.54 3.65 -12.31
N ALA A 86 4.19 4.94 -12.35
CA ALA A 86 4.92 5.95 -11.59
C ALA A 86 4.66 5.75 -10.11
N ILE A 87 5.72 5.79 -9.30
CA ILE A 87 5.70 5.44 -7.88
C ILE A 87 6.01 6.67 -7.03
N ASN A 88 5.16 6.90 -6.02
CA ASN A 88 5.41 7.89 -4.98
C ASN A 88 5.34 7.20 -3.64
N SER A 89 6.30 7.44 -2.76
CA SER A 89 6.30 6.81 -1.45
C SER A 89 6.08 7.82 -0.35
N THR A 90 5.37 7.40 0.69
CA THR A 90 5.20 8.17 1.93
C THR A 90 5.53 7.26 3.09
N THR A 91 6.17 7.80 4.12
CA THR A 91 6.64 7.04 5.27
C THR A 91 6.03 7.61 6.54
N GLY A 92 5.62 6.71 7.44
CA GLY A 92 5.06 7.08 8.72
C GLY A 92 3.53 7.03 8.72
N ALA A 93 2.97 7.04 9.93
CA ALA A 93 1.52 7.02 10.09
C ALA A 93 0.94 8.36 9.62
N ILE A 94 -0.09 8.28 8.78
CA ILE A 94 -0.80 9.45 8.30
C ILE A 94 -2.29 9.25 8.55
N ASN A 95 -3.05 10.35 8.56
CA ASN A 95 -4.48 10.26 8.78
C ASN A 95 -5.22 9.99 7.46
N ALA A 96 -6.54 9.73 7.57
CA ALA A 96 -7.35 9.40 6.41
C ALA A 96 -7.34 10.52 5.36
N LYS A 97 -7.38 11.77 5.80
CA LYS A 97 -7.39 12.91 4.89
C LYS A 97 -6.12 12.97 4.05
N GLU A 98 -4.98 12.75 4.67
CA GLU A 98 -3.70 12.72 3.97
C GLU A 98 -3.62 11.54 3.00
N MET A 99 -4.10 10.37 3.43
CA MET A 99 -4.10 9.18 2.58
C MET A 99 -4.99 9.40 1.35
N ILE A 100 -6.17 9.97 1.53
CA ILE A 100 -7.08 10.27 0.42
C ILE A 100 -6.42 11.26 -0.54
N SER A 101 -5.80 12.31 0.01
CA SER A 101 -5.11 13.31 -0.81
C SER A 101 -4.01 12.66 -1.65
N ASN A 102 -3.24 11.76 -1.06
CA ASN A 102 -2.17 11.05 -1.78
C ASN A 102 -2.71 10.16 -2.87
N ILE A 103 -3.80 9.44 -2.60
CA ILE A 103 -4.44 8.57 -3.60
C ILE A 103 -4.95 9.40 -4.77
N GLU A 104 -5.65 10.49 -4.49
CA GLU A 104 -6.17 11.35 -5.54
C GLU A 104 -5.05 11.97 -6.38
N LYS A 105 -3.97 12.38 -5.73
CA LYS A 105 -2.86 13.06 -6.40
C LYS A 105 -1.95 12.09 -7.16
N PHE A 106 -1.59 10.97 -6.53
CA PHE A 106 -0.54 10.09 -7.06
C PHE A 106 -1.06 8.84 -7.76
N CYS A 107 -2.32 8.48 -7.55
CA CYS A 107 -2.89 7.29 -8.19
C CYS A 107 -3.90 7.67 -9.28
N LEU A 108 -4.73 8.67 -9.04
CA LEU A 108 -5.87 8.97 -9.88
C LEU A 108 -5.72 10.22 -10.75
N ASP A 109 -4.78 11.07 -10.40
CA ASP A 109 -4.60 12.33 -11.14
C ASP A 109 -3.79 12.12 -12.42
#